data_960782dd1e4a209ef2dad6e1d6403cba
#
_entry.id   960782dd1e4a209ef2dad6e1d6403cba
#
_cell.length_a   1.000
_cell.length_b   1.000
_cell.length_c   1.000
_cell.angle_alpha   90.00
_cell.angle_beta   90.00
_cell.angle_gamma   90.00
#
_symmetry.space_group_name_H-M   'P 1'
#
loop_
_entity.id
_entity.type
_entity.pdbx_description
1 polymer ?
#
loop_
_entity_poly.entity_id
_entity_poly.type
_entity_poly.pdbx_seq_one_letter_code
_entity_poly.pdbx_strand_id
1 'polypeptide(L)'
;KNKSFSKAAANLFISQPSLSANVKRVEKKVGFPIFDRSTKPLSLTECGKEYIRCVEEILAVEKGFSQFVYDFDNLETGTLTLGGSNLFSSWILPSLISNFAPRYPNIRINLIEENTTQLTELLQKGIVDLILDNTTLDSAVFDSKLYKEEHLVLAVPHSFSINSELTSFQIPNDLIERKDFQMDSVPVVPLRLFSDLPFIMLRNENDTGRRARLICQDSNFKPNIILNMDQQMTAYNICQSGLGICFIGDIILSRIPRNKNVVYYRLPTQHNTRRVCFYWKKGRYFSRAMEEFLNGCCRIDESFSVFT
;
A
#
# COMPACT_ATOMS: atom_id res chain seq x y z
N LYS A 1 15.87 0.78 -15.95
CA LYS A 1 15.42 -0.56 -15.49
C LYS A 1 16.47 -1.65 -15.83
N ASN A 2 16.96 -1.78 -17.07
CA ASN A 2 17.77 -2.93 -17.50
C ASN A 2 19.27 -2.85 -17.17
N LYS A 3 19.80 -1.69 -16.79
CA LYS A 3 21.22 -1.42 -16.46
C LYS A 3 22.25 -2.02 -17.46
N SER A 4 21.82 -2.35 -18.68
CA SER A 4 22.61 -2.95 -19.76
C SER A 4 21.96 -2.69 -21.11
N PHE A 5 22.73 -2.17 -22.07
CA PHE A 5 22.25 -1.93 -23.44
C PHE A 5 21.82 -3.21 -24.16
N SER A 6 22.52 -4.33 -23.94
CA SER A 6 22.17 -5.61 -24.57
C SER A 6 20.82 -6.13 -24.08
N LYS A 7 20.59 -6.10 -22.74
CA LYS A 7 19.28 -6.50 -22.16
C LYS A 7 18.16 -5.56 -22.60
N ALA A 8 18.43 -4.25 -22.64
CA ALA A 8 17.44 -3.28 -23.10
C ALA A 8 17.07 -3.45 -24.57
N ALA A 9 18.05 -3.70 -25.44
CA ALA A 9 17.82 -3.95 -26.85
C ALA A 9 16.97 -5.20 -27.09
N ALA A 10 17.26 -6.29 -26.37
CA ALA A 10 16.47 -7.51 -26.42
C ALA A 10 15.00 -7.26 -26.02
N ASN A 11 14.77 -6.52 -24.93
CA ASN A 11 13.41 -6.18 -24.46
C ASN A 11 12.64 -5.26 -25.42
N LEU A 12 13.35 -4.46 -26.21
CA LEU A 12 12.76 -3.56 -27.23
C LEU A 12 12.67 -4.20 -28.61
N PHE A 13 13.06 -5.46 -28.75
CA PHE A 13 13.10 -6.19 -30.05
C PHE A 13 13.88 -5.47 -31.13
N ILE A 14 14.98 -4.79 -30.76
CA ILE A 14 15.90 -4.12 -31.68
C ILE A 14 17.33 -4.58 -31.48
N SER A 15 18.21 -4.31 -32.45
CA SER A 15 19.65 -4.62 -32.32
C SER A 15 20.33 -3.68 -31.32
N GLN A 16 21.29 -4.19 -30.54
CA GLN A 16 22.07 -3.37 -29.61
C GLN A 16 22.82 -2.20 -30.31
N PRO A 17 23.42 -2.36 -31.53
CA PRO A 17 23.96 -1.22 -32.24
C PRO A 17 22.94 -0.13 -32.57
N SER A 18 21.72 -0.51 -32.96
CA SER A 18 20.62 0.44 -33.23
C SER A 18 20.24 1.22 -31.98
N LEU A 19 20.07 0.53 -30.80
CA LEU A 19 19.81 1.20 -29.54
C LEU A 19 20.93 2.16 -29.18
N SER A 20 22.19 1.73 -29.29
CA SER A 20 23.35 2.56 -28.98
C SER A 20 23.45 3.80 -29.88
N ALA A 21 23.15 3.66 -31.17
CA ALA A 21 23.11 4.77 -32.13
C ALA A 21 22.01 5.77 -31.78
N ASN A 22 20.80 5.28 -31.41
CA ASN A 22 19.69 6.14 -30.99
C ASN A 22 20.04 6.93 -29.70
N VAL A 23 20.63 6.29 -28.73
CA VAL A 23 21.06 6.96 -27.48
C VAL A 23 22.12 8.01 -27.81
N LYS A 24 23.15 7.70 -28.58
CA LYS A 24 24.17 8.68 -29.01
C LYS A 24 23.57 9.88 -29.76
N ARG A 25 22.54 9.67 -30.58
CA ARG A 25 21.84 10.75 -31.27
C ARG A 25 21.11 11.69 -30.30
N VAL A 26 20.49 11.13 -29.23
CA VAL A 26 19.86 11.92 -28.19
C VAL A 26 20.92 12.66 -27.39
N GLU A 27 21.99 12.00 -26.95
CA GLU A 27 23.12 12.63 -26.23
C GLU A 27 23.73 13.78 -27.02
N LYS A 28 23.86 13.63 -28.36
CA LYS A 28 24.33 14.69 -29.25
C LYS A 28 23.37 15.90 -29.30
N LYS A 29 22.05 15.67 -29.26
CA LYS A 29 21.04 16.76 -29.21
C LYS A 29 21.06 17.47 -27.86
N VAL A 30 21.22 16.73 -26.75
CA VAL A 30 21.30 17.27 -25.39
C VAL A 30 22.62 18.00 -25.16
N GLY A 31 23.67 17.63 -25.87
CA GLY A 31 25.03 18.19 -25.70
C GLY A 31 25.85 17.52 -24.58
N PHE A 32 25.26 16.63 -23.80
CA PHE A 32 25.88 15.94 -22.68
C PHE A 32 25.56 14.44 -22.70
N PRO A 33 26.46 13.57 -22.18
CA PRO A 33 26.17 12.17 -22.02
C PRO A 33 25.05 11.94 -21.00
N ILE A 34 24.08 11.09 -21.34
CA ILE A 34 22.98 10.66 -20.46
C ILE A 34 23.40 9.47 -19.62
N PHE A 35 24.23 8.57 -20.19
CA PHE A 35 24.70 7.36 -19.53
C PHE A 35 26.18 7.45 -19.23
N ASP A 36 26.55 7.08 -18.00
CA ASP A 36 27.92 6.84 -17.60
C ASP A 36 28.31 5.42 -18.02
N ARG A 37 29.16 5.33 -19.05
CA ARG A 37 29.62 4.05 -19.63
C ARG A 37 30.84 3.48 -18.92
N SER A 38 31.45 4.23 -18.01
CA SER A 38 32.60 3.78 -17.22
C SER A 38 32.19 2.85 -16.07
N THR A 39 30.92 2.89 -15.67
CA THR A 39 30.40 2.10 -14.55
C THR A 39 29.82 0.75 -14.98
N LYS A 40 30.01 -0.27 -14.16
CA LYS A 40 29.33 -1.57 -14.28
C LYS A 40 28.66 -1.88 -12.93
N PRO A 41 27.33 -1.97 -12.88
CA PRO A 41 26.36 -1.81 -13.97
C PRO A 41 26.25 -0.37 -14.50
N LEU A 42 25.79 -0.22 -15.74
CA LEU A 42 25.56 1.07 -16.42
C LEU A 42 24.70 1.98 -15.54
N SER A 43 25.15 3.22 -15.32
CA SER A 43 24.44 4.24 -14.53
C SER A 43 24.08 5.48 -15.37
N LEU A 44 23.25 6.35 -14.79
CA LEU A 44 22.94 7.66 -15.38
C LEU A 44 23.96 8.69 -14.86
N THR A 45 24.32 9.63 -15.73
CA THR A 45 24.99 10.87 -15.32
C THR A 45 24.01 11.79 -14.59
N GLU A 46 24.46 12.88 -13.94
CA GLU A 46 23.56 13.88 -13.36
C GLU A 46 22.64 14.50 -14.44
N CYS A 47 23.22 14.85 -15.62
CA CYS A 47 22.43 15.29 -16.77
C CYS A 47 21.42 14.21 -17.21
N GLY A 48 21.81 12.93 -17.16
CA GLY A 48 20.95 11.82 -17.50
C GLY A 48 19.78 11.64 -16.54
N LYS A 49 19.98 11.83 -15.26
CA LYS A 49 18.92 11.79 -14.25
C LYS A 49 17.86 12.86 -14.51
N GLU A 50 18.33 14.09 -14.75
CA GLU A 50 17.43 15.21 -15.02
C GLU A 50 16.72 15.06 -16.38
N TYR A 51 17.41 14.57 -17.41
CA TYR A 51 16.79 14.27 -18.69
C TYR A 51 15.65 13.23 -18.56
N ILE A 52 15.89 12.15 -17.83
CA ILE A 52 14.85 11.12 -17.58
C ILE A 52 13.68 11.71 -16.81
N ARG A 53 13.92 12.55 -15.79
CA ARG A 53 12.86 13.24 -15.03
C ARG A 53 11.96 14.07 -15.98
N CYS A 54 12.56 14.88 -16.84
CA CYS A 54 11.81 15.68 -17.80
C CYS A 54 11.02 14.82 -18.80
N VAL A 55 11.60 13.73 -19.30
CA VAL A 55 10.91 12.80 -20.21
C VAL A 55 9.71 12.13 -19.50
N GLU A 56 9.85 11.71 -18.25
CA GLU A 56 8.76 11.14 -17.48
C GLU A 56 7.61 12.14 -17.27
N GLU A 57 7.91 13.42 -17.06
CA GLU A 57 6.90 14.49 -16.98
C GLU A 57 6.16 14.70 -18.31
N ILE A 58 6.88 14.74 -19.43
CA ILE A 58 6.28 14.86 -20.76
C ILE A 58 5.33 13.69 -21.04
N LEU A 59 5.77 12.46 -20.77
CA LEU A 59 4.94 11.26 -20.93
C LEU A 59 3.71 11.28 -20.03
N ALA A 60 3.82 11.82 -18.81
CA ALA A 60 2.68 11.96 -17.91
C ALA A 60 1.64 12.96 -18.45
N VAL A 61 2.08 14.08 -19.04
CA VAL A 61 1.20 15.07 -19.68
C VAL A 61 0.51 14.46 -20.89
N GLU A 62 1.24 13.74 -21.75
CA GLU A 62 0.69 13.06 -22.93
C GLU A 62 -0.36 12.01 -22.53
N LYS A 63 -0.09 11.22 -21.48
CA LYS A 63 -1.05 10.26 -20.91
C LYS A 63 -2.31 10.98 -20.41
N GLY A 64 -2.14 12.12 -19.72
CA GLY A 64 -3.27 12.93 -19.22
C GLY A 64 -4.15 13.45 -20.35
N PHE A 65 -3.55 13.94 -21.43
CA PHE A 65 -4.29 14.39 -22.61
C PHE A 65 -5.03 13.22 -23.29
N SER A 66 -4.40 12.09 -23.44
CA SER A 66 -5.05 10.89 -24.00
C SER A 66 -6.26 10.47 -23.16
N GLN A 67 -6.14 10.50 -21.81
CA GLN A 67 -7.26 10.21 -20.91
C GLN A 67 -8.38 11.25 -21.04
N PHE A 68 -8.04 12.55 -21.15
CA PHE A 68 -9.01 13.60 -21.41
C PHE A 68 -9.81 13.35 -22.70
N VAL A 69 -9.14 12.97 -23.78
CA VAL A 69 -9.80 12.62 -25.04
C VAL A 69 -10.74 11.42 -24.89
N TYR A 70 -10.32 10.38 -24.16
CA TYR A 70 -11.18 9.22 -23.87
C TYR A 70 -12.38 9.56 -22.98
N ASP A 71 -12.19 10.44 -21.99
CA ASP A 71 -13.30 10.89 -21.11
C ASP A 71 -14.34 11.70 -21.85
N PHE A 72 -13.94 12.39 -22.94
CA PHE A 72 -14.84 13.15 -23.80
C PHE A 72 -15.88 12.25 -24.51
N ASP A 73 -15.56 10.98 -24.69
CA ASP A 73 -16.37 9.98 -25.41
C ASP A 73 -17.12 9.02 -24.43
N ASN A 74 -17.61 9.53 -23.29
CA ASN A 74 -18.49 8.85 -22.30
C ASN A 74 -17.90 7.59 -21.59
N LEU A 75 -16.61 7.54 -21.25
CA LEU A 75 -15.96 6.41 -20.56
C LEU A 75 -15.98 5.07 -21.35
N GLU A 76 -16.13 5.13 -22.65
CA GLU A 76 -16.19 3.92 -23.48
C GLU A 76 -14.83 3.21 -23.59
N THR A 77 -13.73 3.90 -23.31
CA THR A 77 -12.37 3.32 -23.34
C THR A 77 -11.44 4.03 -22.36
N GLY A 78 -10.34 3.40 -21.97
CA GLY A 78 -9.33 4.02 -21.11
C GLY A 78 -8.56 3.02 -20.28
N THR A 79 -7.65 3.55 -19.46
CA THR A 79 -6.84 2.73 -18.53
C THR A 79 -6.83 3.39 -17.16
N LEU A 80 -7.10 2.61 -16.12
CA LEU A 80 -6.95 2.96 -14.72
C LEU A 80 -5.86 2.10 -14.10
N THR A 81 -4.76 2.70 -13.68
CA THR A 81 -3.65 2.01 -13.02
C THR A 81 -3.72 2.27 -11.53
N LEU A 82 -4.00 1.23 -10.76
CA LEU A 82 -4.07 1.24 -9.31
C LEU A 82 -2.77 0.71 -8.72
N GLY A 83 -2.37 1.23 -7.58
CA GLY A 83 -1.23 0.75 -6.81
C GLY A 83 -1.59 0.48 -5.35
N GLY A 84 -0.94 -0.50 -4.76
CA GLY A 84 -1.08 -0.80 -3.34
C GLY A 84 0.05 -1.70 -2.84
N SER A 85 0.34 -1.60 -1.54
CA SER A 85 1.22 -2.59 -0.91
C SER A 85 0.58 -3.98 -0.96
N ASN A 86 1.34 -5.02 -0.67
CA ASN A 86 0.86 -6.40 -0.66
C ASN A 86 -0.47 -6.55 0.11
N LEU A 87 -0.60 -5.85 1.25
CA LEU A 87 -1.81 -5.84 2.04
C LEU A 87 -3.02 -5.34 1.25
N PHE A 88 -2.91 -4.15 0.68
CA PHE A 88 -4.03 -3.50 -0.04
C PHE A 88 -4.32 -4.20 -1.36
N SER A 89 -3.29 -4.66 -2.07
CA SER A 89 -3.42 -5.36 -3.34
C SER A 89 -4.04 -6.74 -3.19
N SER A 90 -3.80 -7.43 -2.08
CA SER A 90 -4.35 -8.77 -1.83
C SER A 90 -5.75 -8.75 -1.20
N TRP A 91 -6.06 -7.77 -0.34
CA TRP A 91 -7.25 -7.86 0.51
C TRP A 91 -8.29 -6.76 0.29
N ILE A 92 -7.90 -5.60 -0.22
CA ILE A 92 -8.80 -4.45 -0.36
C ILE A 92 -9.11 -4.15 -1.82
N LEU A 93 -8.08 -3.89 -2.64
CA LEU A 93 -8.26 -3.50 -4.03
C LEU A 93 -9.03 -4.53 -4.88
N PRO A 94 -8.89 -5.86 -4.69
CA PRO A 94 -9.65 -6.82 -5.48
C PRO A 94 -11.16 -6.65 -5.38
N SER A 95 -11.69 -6.40 -4.17
CA SER A 95 -13.12 -6.18 -3.99
C SER A 95 -13.60 -4.88 -4.62
N LEU A 96 -12.80 -3.81 -4.57
CA LEU A 96 -13.10 -2.54 -5.20
C LEU A 96 -13.07 -2.64 -6.73
N ILE A 97 -12.08 -3.36 -7.27
CA ILE A 97 -11.96 -3.65 -8.70
C ILE A 97 -13.15 -4.49 -9.19
N SER A 98 -13.52 -5.54 -8.44
CA SER A 98 -14.65 -6.41 -8.79
C SER A 98 -15.98 -5.67 -8.86
N ASN A 99 -16.15 -4.61 -8.08
CA ASN A 99 -17.35 -3.77 -8.13
C ASN A 99 -17.30 -2.73 -9.25
N PHE A 100 -16.11 -2.28 -9.63
CA PHE A 100 -15.92 -1.27 -10.68
C PHE A 100 -15.96 -1.89 -12.08
N ALA A 101 -15.22 -2.98 -12.31
CA ALA A 101 -15.02 -3.56 -13.63
C ALA A 101 -16.33 -3.93 -14.38
N PRO A 102 -17.38 -4.50 -13.75
CA PRO A 102 -18.63 -4.80 -14.45
C PRO A 102 -19.42 -3.55 -14.88
N ARG A 103 -19.22 -2.41 -14.20
CA ARG A 103 -19.89 -1.15 -14.54
C ARG A 103 -19.19 -0.42 -15.68
N TYR A 104 -17.90 -0.64 -15.83
CA TYR A 104 -17.04 0.03 -16.82
C TYR A 104 -16.17 -1.02 -17.57
N PRO A 105 -16.82 -1.90 -18.36
CA PRO A 105 -16.16 -3.07 -18.97
C PRO A 105 -15.07 -2.70 -19.96
N ASN A 106 -15.12 -1.51 -20.53
CA ASN A 106 -14.15 -1.04 -21.52
C ASN A 106 -12.95 -0.31 -20.88
N ILE A 107 -12.96 -0.08 -19.55
CA ILE A 107 -11.82 0.47 -18.83
C ILE A 107 -10.84 -0.66 -18.48
N ARG A 108 -9.65 -0.60 -19.05
CA ARG A 108 -8.57 -1.52 -18.71
C ARG A 108 -7.99 -1.17 -17.33
N ILE A 109 -8.10 -2.10 -16.37
CA ILE A 109 -7.53 -1.93 -15.03
C ILE A 109 -6.17 -2.61 -14.97
N ASN A 110 -5.16 -1.87 -14.50
CA ASN A 110 -3.85 -2.41 -14.14
C ASN A 110 -3.68 -2.29 -12.63
N LEU A 111 -3.17 -3.34 -11.99
CA LEU A 111 -2.81 -3.34 -10.58
C LEU A 111 -1.30 -3.52 -10.44
N ILE A 112 -0.66 -2.62 -9.70
CA ILE A 112 0.76 -2.64 -9.39
C ILE A 112 0.92 -2.85 -7.89
N GLU A 113 1.61 -3.93 -7.52
CA GLU A 113 1.97 -4.23 -6.15
C GLU A 113 3.44 -3.88 -5.92
N GLU A 114 3.70 -2.96 -4.98
CA GLU A 114 5.04 -2.53 -4.58
C GLU A 114 5.02 -2.00 -3.14
N ASN A 115 6.18 -1.70 -2.56
CA ASN A 115 6.24 -1.00 -1.28
C ASN A 115 5.85 0.49 -1.44
N THR A 116 5.52 1.15 -0.32
CA THR A 116 5.07 2.55 -0.29
C THR A 116 6.04 3.50 -0.98
N THR A 117 7.35 3.33 -0.81
CA THR A 117 8.37 4.20 -1.43
C THR A 117 8.32 4.10 -2.95
N GLN A 118 8.32 2.89 -3.49
CA GLN A 118 8.24 2.64 -4.93
C GLN A 118 6.90 3.08 -5.52
N LEU A 119 5.78 2.84 -4.80
CA LEU A 119 4.47 3.32 -5.21
C LEU A 119 4.41 4.84 -5.28
N THR A 120 4.99 5.53 -4.30
CA THR A 120 5.07 7.01 -4.29
C THR A 120 5.86 7.54 -5.48
N GLU A 121 6.99 6.90 -5.82
CA GLU A 121 7.77 7.26 -7.02
C GLU A 121 6.96 7.03 -8.31
N LEU A 122 6.27 5.89 -8.43
CA LEU A 122 5.43 5.58 -9.60
C LEU A 122 4.26 6.56 -9.73
N LEU A 123 3.66 6.96 -8.61
CA LEU A 123 2.59 7.96 -8.56
C LEU A 123 3.11 9.33 -9.01
N GLN A 124 4.29 9.74 -8.51
CA GLN A 124 4.92 11.01 -8.87
C GLN A 124 5.26 11.07 -10.38
N LYS A 125 5.70 9.95 -10.95
CA LYS A 125 5.98 9.79 -12.39
C LYS A 125 4.73 9.66 -13.25
N GLY A 126 3.55 9.57 -12.66
CA GLY A 126 2.28 9.39 -13.36
C GLY A 126 2.10 8.01 -14.00
N ILE A 127 2.91 7.02 -13.64
CA ILE A 127 2.78 5.62 -14.09
C ILE A 127 1.57 4.97 -13.43
N VAL A 128 1.39 5.23 -12.12
CA VAL A 128 0.19 4.87 -11.35
C VAL A 128 -0.74 6.07 -11.29
N ASP A 129 -2.03 5.84 -11.36
CA ASP A 129 -3.05 6.88 -11.31
C ASP A 129 -3.54 7.12 -9.87
N LEU A 130 -3.81 6.03 -9.13
CA LEU A 130 -4.23 6.04 -7.73
C LEU A 130 -3.43 5.01 -6.94
N ILE A 131 -2.97 5.37 -5.76
CA ILE A 131 -2.46 4.39 -4.78
C ILE A 131 -3.33 4.37 -3.54
N LEU A 132 -3.52 3.18 -2.95
CA LEU A 132 -4.13 3.01 -1.63
C LEU A 132 -3.03 2.73 -0.63
N ASP A 133 -2.89 3.60 0.37
CA ASP A 133 -1.84 3.45 1.39
C ASP A 133 -2.31 4.00 2.75
N ASN A 134 -1.67 3.54 3.82
CA ASN A 134 -1.88 4.00 5.19
C ASN A 134 -0.77 4.95 5.69
N THR A 135 0.22 5.22 4.87
CA THR A 135 1.27 6.21 5.15
C THR A 135 0.79 7.58 4.68
N THR A 136 1.00 8.60 5.50
CA THR A 136 0.71 9.99 5.11
C THR A 136 1.75 10.47 4.10
N LEU A 137 1.31 10.79 2.89
CA LEU A 137 2.16 11.37 1.85
C LEU A 137 2.16 12.90 1.92
N ASP A 138 3.18 13.52 1.30
CA ASP A 138 3.33 14.98 1.27
C ASP A 138 2.17 15.64 0.51
N SER A 139 1.38 16.42 1.23
CA SER A 139 0.23 17.17 0.69
C SER A 139 0.61 18.30 -0.26
N ALA A 140 1.89 18.70 -0.34
CA ALA A 140 2.37 19.63 -1.36
C ALA A 140 2.43 18.98 -2.76
N VAL A 141 2.63 17.66 -2.80
CA VAL A 141 2.84 16.88 -4.04
C VAL A 141 1.62 16.04 -4.41
N PHE A 142 0.88 15.55 -3.41
CA PHE A 142 -0.22 14.61 -3.60
C PHE A 142 -1.52 15.12 -2.99
N ASP A 143 -2.61 14.93 -3.73
CA ASP A 143 -3.95 15.02 -3.19
C ASP A 143 -4.39 13.65 -2.65
N SER A 144 -5.38 13.65 -1.74
CA SER A 144 -5.86 12.42 -1.13
C SER A 144 -7.34 12.43 -0.85
N LYS A 145 -7.95 11.24 -0.84
CA LYS A 145 -9.30 10.99 -0.37
C LYS A 145 -9.27 9.90 0.68
N LEU A 146 -9.85 10.15 1.84
CA LEU A 146 -9.98 9.16 2.89
C LEU A 146 -10.82 7.97 2.38
N TYR A 147 -10.26 6.78 2.50
CA TYR A 147 -10.99 5.53 2.27
C TYR A 147 -11.60 5.06 3.60
N LYS A 148 -10.77 4.89 4.64
CA LYS A 148 -11.19 4.41 5.95
C LYS A 148 -10.20 4.81 7.04
N GLU A 149 -10.69 4.93 8.28
CA GLU A 149 -9.82 4.89 9.45
C GLU A 149 -9.53 3.44 9.82
N GLU A 150 -8.31 3.17 10.22
CA GLU A 150 -7.83 1.86 10.63
C GLU A 150 -7.25 1.93 12.05
N HIS A 151 -7.57 0.91 12.86
CA HIS A 151 -7.04 0.76 14.20
C HIS A 151 -6.15 -0.47 14.29
N LEU A 152 -4.99 -0.32 14.92
CA LEU A 152 -4.17 -1.46 15.27
C LEU A 152 -4.71 -2.13 16.53
N VAL A 153 -4.74 -3.46 16.49
CA VAL A 153 -5.05 -4.31 17.64
C VAL A 153 -3.90 -5.27 17.90
N LEU A 154 -3.83 -5.79 19.11
CA LEU A 154 -2.88 -6.83 19.46
C LEU A 154 -3.53 -8.19 19.18
N ALA A 155 -2.86 -9.02 18.36
CA ALA A 155 -3.26 -10.39 18.07
C ALA A 155 -2.37 -11.34 18.89
N VAL A 156 -3.00 -12.16 19.75
CA VAL A 156 -2.34 -13.07 20.67
C VAL A 156 -2.76 -14.49 20.36
N PRO A 157 -1.83 -15.47 20.24
CA PRO A 157 -2.19 -16.86 20.02
C PRO A 157 -3.15 -17.35 21.12
N HIS A 158 -4.24 -18.01 20.74
CA HIS A 158 -5.23 -18.55 21.70
C HIS A 158 -4.60 -19.52 22.71
N SER A 159 -3.56 -20.24 22.29
CA SER A 159 -2.82 -21.20 23.14
C SER A 159 -2.04 -20.56 24.30
N PHE A 160 -1.87 -19.24 24.34
CA PHE A 160 -1.15 -18.58 25.41
C PHE A 160 -2.03 -18.49 26.66
N SER A 161 -1.53 -19.00 27.80
CA SER A 161 -2.29 -19.07 29.07
C SER A 161 -2.75 -17.70 29.59
N ILE A 162 -2.02 -16.63 29.26
CA ILE A 162 -2.38 -15.25 29.64
C ILE A 162 -3.79 -14.86 29.20
N ASN A 163 -4.32 -15.46 28.13
CA ASN A 163 -5.66 -15.15 27.65
C ASN A 163 -6.75 -15.47 28.66
N SER A 164 -6.54 -16.49 29.51
CA SER A 164 -7.51 -16.85 30.58
C SER A 164 -7.58 -15.81 31.71
N GLU A 165 -6.48 -15.09 31.94
CA GLU A 165 -6.37 -14.04 32.94
C GLU A 165 -6.90 -12.68 32.44
N LEU A 166 -6.89 -12.48 31.13
CA LEU A 166 -7.21 -11.20 30.48
C LEU A 166 -8.56 -11.21 29.77
N THR A 167 -9.50 -12.05 30.16
CA THR A 167 -10.82 -12.18 29.51
C THR A 167 -11.60 -10.87 29.43
N SER A 168 -11.48 -10.00 30.42
CA SER A 168 -12.16 -8.69 30.47
C SER A 168 -11.59 -7.66 29.46
N PHE A 169 -10.38 -7.90 28.94
CA PHE A 169 -9.70 -7.04 27.96
C PHE A 169 -9.85 -7.55 26.53
N GLN A 170 -10.38 -8.76 26.33
CA GLN A 170 -10.53 -9.35 25.01
C GLN A 170 -11.60 -8.60 24.22
N ILE A 171 -11.34 -8.41 22.93
CA ILE A 171 -12.35 -7.91 22.01
C ILE A 171 -13.40 -9.00 21.81
N PRO A 172 -14.67 -8.74 22.14
CA PRO A 172 -15.75 -9.71 21.97
C PRO A 172 -15.87 -10.19 20.53
N ASN A 173 -16.16 -11.47 20.36
CA ASN A 173 -16.26 -12.08 19.03
C ASN A 173 -17.35 -11.44 18.16
N ASP A 174 -18.46 -11.00 18.76
CA ASP A 174 -19.56 -10.34 18.07
C ASP A 174 -19.15 -8.98 17.48
N LEU A 175 -18.27 -8.21 18.15
CA LEU A 175 -17.73 -6.97 17.61
C LEU A 175 -16.82 -7.23 16.41
N ILE A 176 -16.03 -8.30 16.44
CA ILE A 176 -15.19 -8.71 15.31
C ILE A 176 -16.06 -9.16 14.13
N GLU A 177 -17.13 -9.93 14.40
CA GLU A 177 -18.08 -10.44 13.38
C GLU A 177 -18.88 -9.31 12.73
N ARG A 178 -19.33 -8.33 13.51
CA ARG A 178 -20.03 -7.14 13.01
C ARG A 178 -19.10 -6.14 12.32
N LYS A 179 -17.79 -6.39 12.37
CA LYS A 179 -16.77 -5.48 11.84
C LYS A 179 -16.84 -4.09 12.48
N ASP A 180 -17.36 -4.04 13.69
CA ASP A 180 -17.47 -2.83 14.49
C ASP A 180 -16.26 -2.72 15.40
N PHE A 181 -15.24 -2.01 14.90
CA PHE A 181 -14.01 -1.75 15.64
C PHE A 181 -14.01 -0.41 16.38
N GLN A 182 -15.15 0.27 16.47
CA GLN A 182 -15.38 1.38 17.41
C GLN A 182 -15.53 0.83 18.83
N MET A 183 -14.41 0.40 19.41
CA MET A 183 -14.35 -0.42 20.62
C MET A 183 -14.28 0.41 21.91
N ASP A 184 -14.99 1.51 22.02
CA ASP A 184 -14.90 2.36 23.23
C ASP A 184 -15.35 1.66 24.50
N SER A 185 -16.18 0.63 24.37
CA SER A 185 -16.63 -0.22 25.48
C SER A 185 -15.61 -1.28 25.90
N VAL A 186 -14.60 -1.58 25.09
CA VAL A 186 -13.57 -2.60 25.40
C VAL A 186 -12.39 -1.94 26.11
N PRO A 187 -12.00 -2.41 27.30
CA PRO A 187 -10.85 -1.86 28.01
C PRO A 187 -9.55 -2.02 27.22
N VAL A 188 -8.67 -1.03 27.32
CA VAL A 188 -7.32 -1.08 26.74
C VAL A 188 -6.46 -2.05 27.57
N VAL A 189 -5.81 -3.01 26.89
CA VAL A 189 -4.94 -3.96 27.58
C VAL A 189 -3.60 -3.33 27.95
N PRO A 190 -3.11 -3.46 29.20
CA PRO A 190 -1.77 -3.03 29.57
C PRO A 190 -0.70 -3.93 28.94
N LEU A 191 0.08 -3.40 27.98
CA LEU A 191 1.07 -4.19 27.22
C LEU A 191 2.13 -4.89 28.08
N ARG A 192 2.47 -4.34 29.25
CA ARG A 192 3.44 -4.95 30.17
C ARG A 192 3.02 -6.33 30.71
N LEU A 193 1.74 -6.68 30.60
CA LEU A 193 1.26 -8.03 30.96
C LEU A 193 1.79 -9.12 30.00
N PHE A 194 2.29 -8.72 28.85
CA PHE A 194 2.87 -9.61 27.83
C PHE A 194 4.41 -9.61 27.83
N SER A 195 5.09 -9.11 28.89
CA SER A 195 6.55 -8.87 28.91
C SER A 195 7.39 -10.11 28.63
N ASP A 196 6.94 -11.25 29.12
CA ASP A 196 7.68 -12.52 29.01
C ASP A 196 7.30 -13.33 27.75
N LEU A 197 6.37 -12.81 26.96
CA LEU A 197 5.86 -13.51 25.80
C LEU A 197 6.60 -13.09 24.50
N PRO A 198 6.69 -14.01 23.53
CA PRO A 198 7.36 -13.73 22.27
C PRO A 198 6.53 -12.83 21.35
N PHE A 199 7.21 -11.86 20.71
CA PHE A 199 6.61 -10.95 19.74
C PHE A 199 7.18 -11.15 18.34
N ILE A 200 6.30 -11.04 17.34
CA ILE A 200 6.59 -10.96 15.92
C ILE A 200 6.35 -9.52 15.51
N MET A 201 7.41 -8.81 15.14
CA MET A 201 7.34 -7.40 14.81
C MET A 201 7.55 -7.17 13.32
N LEU A 202 6.91 -6.14 12.78
CA LEU A 202 7.27 -5.66 11.46
C LEU A 202 8.49 -4.75 11.54
N ARG A 203 9.26 -4.68 10.44
CA ARG A 203 10.42 -3.79 10.36
C ARG A 203 10.00 -2.33 10.44
N ASN A 204 10.95 -1.43 10.74
CA ASN A 204 10.67 -0.02 11.03
C ASN A 204 10.24 0.77 9.80
N GLU A 205 10.62 0.31 8.62
CA GLU A 205 10.22 0.86 7.32
C GLU A 205 8.73 0.65 7.03
N ASN A 206 8.11 -0.32 7.68
CA ASN A 206 6.67 -0.56 7.61
C ASN A 206 5.94 0.33 8.64
N ASP A 207 4.87 1.02 8.22
CA ASP A 207 4.09 1.91 9.10
C ASP A 207 3.55 1.20 10.34
N THR A 208 3.03 -0.03 10.20
CA THR A 208 2.57 -0.84 11.34
C THR A 208 3.72 -1.15 12.31
N GLY A 209 4.91 -1.49 11.80
CA GLY A 209 6.09 -1.75 12.64
C GLY A 209 6.56 -0.53 13.40
N ARG A 210 6.57 0.63 12.76
CA ARG A 210 6.91 1.92 13.38
C ARG A 210 5.91 2.28 14.48
N ARG A 211 4.60 2.20 14.20
CA ARG A 211 3.53 2.50 15.17
C ARG A 211 3.53 1.53 16.35
N ALA A 212 3.70 0.24 16.11
CA ALA A 212 3.81 -0.76 17.16
C ALA A 212 4.95 -0.44 18.15
N ARG A 213 6.10 0.04 17.66
CA ARG A 213 7.20 0.46 18.53
C ARG A 213 6.88 1.72 19.33
N LEU A 214 6.21 2.71 18.73
CA LEU A 214 5.75 3.89 19.44
C LEU A 214 4.73 3.52 20.53
N ILE A 215 3.75 2.67 20.26
CA ILE A 215 2.79 2.17 21.24
C ILE A 215 3.51 1.45 22.40
N CYS A 216 4.51 0.62 22.08
CA CYS A 216 5.31 -0.03 23.10
C CYS A 216 6.10 0.98 23.95
N GLN A 217 6.72 1.96 23.32
CA GLN A 217 7.50 3.00 24.00
C GLN A 217 6.64 3.84 24.93
N ASP A 218 5.47 4.32 24.47
CA ASP A 218 4.55 5.12 25.27
C ASP A 218 3.96 4.32 26.47
N SER A 219 3.86 2.99 26.30
CA SER A 219 3.44 2.08 27.37
C SER A 219 4.57 1.68 28.33
N ASN A 220 5.77 2.24 28.19
CA ASN A 220 6.99 1.81 28.90
C ASN A 220 7.19 0.30 28.83
N PHE A 221 6.98 -0.28 27.64
CA PHE A 221 7.01 -1.70 27.38
C PHE A 221 8.09 -2.03 26.34
N LYS A 222 8.92 -3.03 26.63
CA LYS A 222 9.92 -3.56 25.70
C LYS A 222 9.53 -4.97 25.30
N PRO A 223 9.06 -5.19 24.03
CA PRO A 223 8.67 -6.52 23.59
C PRO A 223 9.87 -7.47 23.45
N ASN A 224 9.68 -8.74 23.78
CA ASN A 224 10.62 -9.81 23.49
C ASN A 224 10.47 -10.22 22.02
N ILE A 225 11.22 -9.57 21.12
CA ILE A 225 11.10 -9.76 19.68
C ILE A 225 11.86 -11.02 19.26
N ILE A 226 11.16 -12.04 18.81
CA ILE A 226 11.75 -13.29 18.29
C ILE A 226 11.86 -13.30 16.77
N LEU A 227 11.02 -12.56 16.04
CA LEU A 227 11.04 -12.46 14.58
C LEU A 227 10.77 -11.02 14.13
N ASN A 228 11.47 -10.62 13.06
CA ASN A 228 11.17 -9.38 12.32
C ASN A 228 10.71 -9.74 10.91
N MET A 229 9.55 -9.19 10.49
CA MET A 229 8.88 -9.48 9.22
C MET A 229 8.70 -8.19 8.39
N ASP A 230 8.53 -8.36 7.09
CA ASP A 230 8.20 -7.25 6.18
C ASP A 230 6.70 -7.13 5.95
N GLN A 231 5.98 -8.26 5.98
CA GLN A 231 4.56 -8.33 5.62
C GLN A 231 3.67 -8.63 6.83
N GLN A 232 2.62 -7.84 7.00
CA GLN A 232 1.69 -7.97 8.13
C GLN A 232 0.95 -9.31 8.12
N MET A 233 0.54 -9.79 6.96
CA MET A 233 -0.13 -11.09 6.85
C MET A 233 0.78 -12.26 7.20
N THR A 234 2.07 -12.19 6.89
CA THR A 234 3.04 -13.20 7.30
C THR A 234 3.18 -13.23 8.82
N ALA A 235 3.31 -12.06 9.46
CA ALA A 235 3.36 -11.98 10.92
C ALA A 235 2.08 -12.54 11.58
N TYR A 236 0.91 -12.23 11.02
CA TYR A 236 -0.36 -12.74 11.50
C TYR A 236 -0.49 -14.26 11.34
N ASN A 237 -0.09 -14.83 10.20
CA ASN A 237 -0.10 -16.28 9.98
C ASN A 237 0.81 -17.03 10.96
N ILE A 238 1.96 -16.45 11.29
CA ILE A 238 2.87 -17.00 12.31
C ILE A 238 2.24 -16.88 13.70
N CYS A 239 1.56 -15.78 14.01
CA CYS A 239 0.78 -15.64 15.25
C CYS A 239 -0.29 -16.72 15.36
N GLN A 240 -1.04 -16.99 14.30
CA GLN A 240 -2.05 -18.05 14.25
C GLN A 240 -1.47 -19.45 14.51
N SER A 241 -0.22 -19.69 14.15
CA SER A 241 0.47 -20.96 14.42
C SER A 241 0.95 -21.11 15.87
N GLY A 242 0.73 -20.10 16.71
CA GLY A 242 1.04 -20.15 18.14
C GLY A 242 2.45 -19.68 18.51
N LEU A 243 3.22 -19.11 17.57
CA LEU A 243 4.63 -18.80 17.83
C LEU A 243 4.84 -17.49 18.59
N GLY A 244 3.97 -16.48 18.40
CA GLY A 244 4.15 -15.18 19.05
C GLY A 244 3.02 -14.19 18.79
N ILE A 245 3.05 -13.09 19.51
CA ILE A 245 2.10 -11.99 19.47
C ILE A 245 2.46 -11.04 18.32
N CYS A 246 1.47 -10.48 17.61
CA CYS A 246 1.72 -9.48 16.59
C CYS A 246 0.71 -8.34 16.64
N PHE A 247 1.05 -7.23 15.97
CA PHE A 247 0.16 -6.09 15.74
C PHE A 247 -0.47 -6.22 14.35
N ILE A 248 -1.79 -6.05 14.27
CA ILE A 248 -2.55 -6.16 13.02
C ILE A 248 -3.61 -5.05 12.93
N GLY A 249 -3.92 -4.60 11.70
CA GLY A 249 -4.98 -3.63 11.46
C GLY A 249 -6.37 -4.28 11.41
N ASP A 250 -7.37 -3.58 11.92
CA ASP A 250 -8.78 -4.00 11.94
C ASP A 250 -9.37 -4.15 10.52
N ILE A 251 -8.91 -3.36 9.56
CA ILE A 251 -9.32 -3.50 8.14
C ILE A 251 -9.04 -4.91 7.62
N ILE A 252 -7.90 -5.49 7.97
CA ILE A 252 -7.58 -6.88 7.59
C ILE A 252 -8.54 -7.85 8.27
N LEU A 253 -8.72 -7.68 9.58
CA LEU A 253 -9.59 -8.57 10.36
C LEU A 253 -11.02 -8.58 9.81
N SER A 254 -11.47 -7.45 9.24
CA SER A 254 -12.77 -7.37 8.58
C SER A 254 -12.86 -8.14 7.24
N ARG A 255 -11.73 -8.59 6.68
CA ARG A 255 -11.66 -9.22 5.34
C ARG A 255 -11.25 -10.70 5.37
N ILE A 256 -10.54 -11.12 6.42
CA ILE A 256 -10.13 -12.52 6.57
C ILE A 256 -11.22 -13.33 7.30
N PRO A 257 -11.29 -14.65 7.03
CA PRO A 257 -12.15 -15.54 7.80
C PRO A 257 -11.76 -15.51 9.29
N ARG A 258 -12.78 -15.60 10.14
CA ARG A 258 -12.57 -15.70 11.60
C ARG A 258 -11.60 -16.84 11.92
N ASN A 259 -10.64 -16.55 12.77
CA ASN A 259 -9.69 -17.54 13.26
C ASN A 259 -9.86 -17.74 14.77
N LYS A 260 -10.23 -18.96 15.16
CA LYS A 260 -10.37 -19.36 16.59
C LYS A 260 -9.02 -19.50 17.32
N ASN A 261 -7.92 -19.48 16.58
CA ASN A 261 -6.57 -19.65 17.13
C ASN A 261 -5.96 -18.34 17.63
N VAL A 262 -6.67 -17.22 17.51
CA VAL A 262 -6.17 -15.90 17.89
C VAL A 262 -7.20 -15.16 18.75
N VAL A 263 -6.72 -14.49 19.78
CA VAL A 263 -7.48 -13.58 20.64
C VAL A 263 -6.99 -12.16 20.37
N TYR A 264 -7.89 -11.20 20.33
CA TYR A 264 -7.56 -9.80 20.02
C TYR A 264 -7.77 -8.90 21.22
N TYR A 265 -6.90 -7.90 21.35
CA TYR A 265 -6.93 -6.93 22.43
C TYR A 265 -6.84 -5.51 21.89
N ARG A 266 -7.59 -4.61 22.52
CA ARG A 266 -7.55 -3.18 22.21
C ARG A 266 -6.24 -2.57 22.71
N LEU A 267 -5.62 -1.76 21.88
CA LEU A 267 -4.41 -0.99 22.18
C LEU A 267 -4.75 0.46 22.58
N PRO A 268 -3.83 1.17 23.26
CA PRO A 268 -3.98 2.60 23.52
C PRO A 268 -4.22 3.37 22.21
N THR A 269 -5.10 4.40 22.27
CA THR A 269 -5.50 5.18 21.08
C THR A 269 -4.36 6.00 20.48
N GLN A 270 -3.40 6.40 21.31
CA GLN A 270 -2.20 7.08 20.80
C GLN A 270 -1.41 6.15 19.87
N HIS A 271 -1.15 6.58 18.64
CA HIS A 271 -0.49 5.85 17.57
C HIS A 271 -1.19 4.61 17.00
N ASN A 272 -2.29 4.11 17.61
CA ASN A 272 -2.98 2.94 17.07
C ASN A 272 -3.91 3.27 15.90
N THR A 273 -4.40 4.50 15.79
CA THR A 273 -5.30 4.96 14.73
C THR A 273 -4.52 5.55 13.57
N ARG A 274 -4.91 5.21 12.35
CA ARG A 274 -4.34 5.78 11.13
C ARG A 274 -5.39 5.88 10.02
N ARG A 275 -5.14 6.77 9.08
CA ARG A 275 -5.99 6.98 7.91
C ARG A 275 -5.47 6.15 6.76
N VAL A 276 -6.33 5.36 6.14
CA VAL A 276 -6.06 4.71 4.86
C VAL A 276 -6.68 5.59 3.79
N CYS A 277 -5.86 6.07 2.87
CA CYS A 277 -6.28 7.04 1.86
C CYS A 277 -5.92 6.55 0.45
N PHE A 278 -6.75 6.93 -0.50
CA PHE A 278 -6.34 6.99 -1.89
C PHE A 278 -5.55 8.27 -2.13
N TYR A 279 -4.42 8.16 -2.84
CA TYR A 279 -3.55 9.28 -3.21
C TYR A 279 -3.40 9.35 -4.71
N TRP A 280 -3.27 10.58 -5.25
CA TRP A 280 -2.93 10.86 -6.64
C TRP A 280 -2.02 12.08 -6.74
N LYS A 281 -1.30 12.20 -7.86
CA LYS A 281 -0.40 13.34 -8.09
C LYS A 281 -1.21 14.62 -8.28
N LYS A 282 -0.89 15.63 -7.49
CA LYS A 282 -1.49 16.97 -7.55
C LYS A 282 -1.18 17.65 -8.89
N GLY A 283 -2.15 18.40 -9.40
CA GLY A 283 -1.99 19.13 -10.67
C GLY A 283 -1.99 18.25 -11.94
N ARG A 284 -2.16 16.93 -11.80
CA ARG A 284 -2.38 16.03 -12.94
C ARG A 284 -3.85 16.00 -13.33
N TYR A 285 -4.13 15.72 -14.60
CA TYR A 285 -5.50 15.45 -15.05
C TYR A 285 -6.13 14.32 -14.21
N PHE A 286 -7.21 14.65 -13.56
CA PHE A 286 -8.00 13.70 -12.77
C PHE A 286 -9.07 13.11 -13.67
N SER A 287 -8.87 11.89 -14.14
CA SER A 287 -9.74 11.27 -15.12
C SER A 287 -11.10 10.89 -14.52
N ARG A 288 -12.11 10.83 -15.37
CA ARG A 288 -13.44 10.35 -14.97
C ARG A 288 -13.40 8.90 -14.45
N ALA A 289 -12.51 8.05 -14.98
CA ALA A 289 -12.32 6.71 -14.46
C ALA A 289 -11.81 6.70 -13.01
N MET A 290 -10.88 7.62 -12.65
CA MET A 290 -10.44 7.81 -11.26
C MET A 290 -11.59 8.30 -10.37
N GLU A 291 -12.37 9.26 -10.85
CA GLU A 291 -13.53 9.83 -10.14
C GLU A 291 -14.58 8.76 -9.84
N GLU A 292 -14.99 8.01 -10.86
CA GLU A 292 -16.00 6.96 -10.72
C GLU A 292 -15.51 5.80 -9.84
N PHE A 293 -14.23 5.44 -9.92
CA PHE A 293 -13.63 4.46 -9.04
C PHE A 293 -13.70 4.91 -7.58
N LEU A 294 -13.25 6.13 -7.27
CA LEU A 294 -13.27 6.68 -5.92
C LEU A 294 -14.70 6.88 -5.37
N ASN A 295 -15.67 7.25 -6.22
CA ASN A 295 -17.07 7.38 -5.83
C ASN A 295 -17.71 6.01 -5.57
N GLY A 296 -17.30 4.99 -6.32
CA GLY A 296 -17.70 3.60 -6.09
C GLY A 296 -17.20 3.04 -4.77
N CYS A 297 -15.99 3.43 -4.33
CA CYS A 297 -15.42 2.98 -3.06
C CYS A 297 -16.23 3.43 -1.83
N CYS A 298 -16.82 4.63 -1.85
CA CYS A 298 -17.61 5.15 -0.73
C CYS A 298 -18.98 4.44 -0.60
N ARG A 299 -19.56 3.92 -1.68
CA ARG A 299 -20.86 3.24 -1.66
C ARG A 299 -20.80 1.79 -1.17
N ILE A 300 -19.62 1.19 -1.15
CA ILE A 300 -19.44 -0.23 -0.80
C ILE A 300 -19.46 -0.44 0.71
N ASP A 301 -18.96 0.51 1.50
CA ASP A 301 -18.99 0.40 2.96
C ASP A 301 -20.43 0.47 3.53
N GLU A 302 -21.37 1.14 2.84
CA GLU A 302 -22.78 1.17 3.23
C GLU A 302 -23.54 -0.11 2.87
N SER A 303 -23.14 -0.83 1.81
CA SER A 303 -23.86 -2.02 1.34
C SER A 303 -23.48 -3.31 2.07
N PHE A 304 -22.34 -3.38 2.73
CA PHE A 304 -21.96 -4.54 3.56
C PHE A 304 -22.63 -4.57 4.93
N SER A 305 -23.31 -3.49 5.34
CA SER A 305 -24.12 -3.45 6.57
C SER A 305 -25.55 -4.02 6.40
N VAL A 306 -25.96 -4.42 5.19
CA VAL A 306 -27.34 -4.82 4.86
C VAL A 306 -27.50 -6.34 4.65
N PHE A 307 -26.42 -7.13 4.69
CA PHE A 307 -26.49 -8.59 4.63
C PHE A 307 -25.95 -9.22 5.92
N THR A 308 -26.69 -9.01 7.00
CA THR A 308 -26.72 -9.85 8.21
C THR A 308 -28.14 -10.24 8.52
#